data_4e2e5aaee561d5bc0d1ee53f20ad08c0
#
_entry.id   4e2e5aaee561d5bc0d1ee53f20ad08c0
#
_cell.length_a   1.000
_cell.length_b   1.000
_cell.length_c   1.000
_cell.angle_alpha   90.00
_cell.angle_beta   90.00
_cell.angle_gamma   90.00
#
_symmetry.space_group_name_H-M   'P 1'
#
loop_
_entity.id
_entity.type
_entity.pdbx_description
1 polymer ?
#
loop_
_entity_poly.entity_id
_entity_poly.type
_entity_poly.pdbx_seq_one_letter_code
_entity_poly.pdbx_strand_id
1 'polypeptide(L)'
;METLTDQNFLLTLGTFLPLVGVLVMMLWPKDDESGVKSVGIATAGATLLVGIYTLTQFDYSQSEKLQFAVDAEWIEVIRSGYTIGLDGISLPLYFLSMCVTFLVMIYTWDNMPDAGNPKAFYILMLVLQTGMAGTFISQDLILFFVFFEVVLLPMYFMIGVWGGEDRQYASLKFFLYTMFGSAFMLVAFLALFFQTGGESFGFAYLIEMGAGVDRDVQIWIFAGMFLGFAVKVPMFPFHTWLPDAHTQAPTQGSVILAAILLKLGTYGFVRIAIPMLPEGAKAWAPAIAILAVIGIIYGALGCLAQTDMKRLIAFSSVAHMGYVMLGISTLTEFGINAALFGMVAHGLITGMLFFIAGSVKHRFHTLEISRLGGMLIQMPKMGWILGFASMASLGLPGLAGFWGEFPAILSAYQPGFGLNEVLFRVCMVIAAIGTVLAAAYLLWLYQRTAFGQPPAEFSGGAAHSLSAGAGEHAGDDHDSDIEDVRPTEWMAWTPFLIAIVVFGVYPQLMFKVMDPAVTQMVETLGKSLG
;
A
#
# COMPACT_ATOMS: atom_id res chain seq x y z
N MET A 1 0.34 -17.30 -35.39
CA MET A 1 1.48 -17.37 -34.45
C MET A 1 2.30 -16.11 -34.72
N GLU A 2 1.77 -14.96 -34.27
CA GLU A 2 2.50 -13.69 -34.37
C GLU A 2 3.69 -13.76 -33.42
N THR A 3 4.84 -13.44 -33.94
CA THR A 3 6.10 -13.40 -33.23
C THR A 3 5.92 -12.54 -31.96
N LEU A 4 6.04 -13.18 -30.79
CA LEU A 4 6.25 -12.50 -29.52
C LEU A 4 7.37 -11.48 -29.76
N THR A 5 7.03 -10.20 -29.89
CA THR A 5 8.06 -9.16 -29.86
C THR A 5 8.72 -9.24 -28.50
N ASP A 6 10.03 -9.07 -28.43
CA ASP A 6 10.83 -9.20 -27.17
C ASP A 6 10.27 -8.37 -26.01
N GLN A 7 9.44 -7.36 -26.30
CA GLN A 7 8.79 -6.49 -25.32
C GLN A 7 7.65 -7.16 -24.53
N ASN A 8 6.90 -8.11 -25.11
CA ASN A 8 5.77 -8.77 -24.42
C ASN A 8 6.24 -9.67 -23.27
N PHE A 9 7.50 -10.12 -23.28
CA PHE A 9 8.08 -10.93 -22.22
C PHE A 9 8.40 -10.14 -20.94
N LEU A 10 8.49 -8.81 -21.00
CA LEU A 10 8.93 -7.97 -19.88
C LEU A 10 8.06 -8.09 -18.63
N LEU A 11 6.73 -8.08 -18.79
CA LEU A 11 5.82 -8.19 -17.65
C LEU A 11 5.89 -9.57 -17.00
N THR A 12 5.93 -10.61 -17.82
CA THR A 12 6.10 -11.98 -17.33
C THR A 12 7.43 -12.14 -16.59
N LEU A 13 8.52 -11.62 -17.17
CA LEU A 13 9.83 -11.65 -16.53
C LEU A 13 9.81 -10.89 -15.20
N GLY A 14 9.34 -9.65 -15.19
CA GLY A 14 9.29 -8.81 -13.98
C GLY A 14 8.42 -9.42 -12.86
N THR A 15 7.39 -10.18 -13.20
CA THR A 15 6.49 -10.80 -12.23
C THR A 15 7.05 -12.12 -11.68
N PHE A 16 7.69 -12.96 -12.51
CA PHE A 16 8.14 -14.28 -12.10
C PHE A 16 9.64 -14.37 -11.78
N LEU A 17 10.44 -13.35 -12.10
CA LEU A 17 11.85 -13.30 -11.72
C LEU A 17 12.08 -13.47 -10.21
N PRO A 18 11.24 -12.90 -9.31
CA PRO A 18 11.37 -13.17 -7.88
C PRO A 18 11.27 -14.66 -7.53
N LEU A 19 10.43 -15.44 -8.22
CA LEU A 19 10.32 -16.89 -7.98
C LEU A 19 11.57 -17.65 -8.44
N VAL A 20 12.28 -17.17 -9.44
CA VAL A 20 13.60 -17.73 -9.79
C VAL A 20 14.58 -17.54 -8.63
N GLY A 21 14.55 -16.36 -7.99
CA GLY A 21 15.33 -16.11 -6.76
C GLY A 21 14.92 -17.03 -5.61
N VAL A 22 13.62 -17.32 -5.46
CA VAL A 22 13.12 -18.31 -4.49
C VAL A 22 13.72 -19.69 -4.75
N LEU A 23 13.72 -20.15 -5.99
CA LEU A 23 14.31 -21.45 -6.35
C LEU A 23 15.81 -21.51 -6.06
N VAL A 24 16.55 -20.45 -6.41
CA VAL A 24 17.98 -20.33 -6.07
C VAL A 24 18.19 -20.37 -4.56
N MET A 25 17.40 -19.61 -3.80
CA MET A 25 17.50 -19.61 -2.34
C MET A 25 17.15 -20.97 -1.71
N MET A 26 16.19 -21.71 -2.26
CA MET A 26 15.86 -23.05 -1.76
C MET A 26 17.06 -23.98 -1.79
N LEU A 27 17.90 -23.86 -2.82
CA LEU A 27 19.12 -24.64 -2.99
C LEU A 27 20.33 -24.06 -2.24
N TRP A 28 20.29 -22.80 -1.80
CA TRP A 28 21.38 -22.14 -1.09
C TRP A 28 21.57 -22.70 0.33
N PRO A 29 22.81 -22.82 0.84
CA PRO A 29 23.05 -23.27 2.20
C PRO A 29 22.33 -22.36 3.22
N LYS A 30 21.61 -22.96 4.17
CA LYS A 30 20.87 -22.19 5.19
C LYS A 30 21.78 -21.47 6.19
N ASP A 31 22.99 -21.97 6.37
CA ASP A 31 23.97 -21.44 7.33
C ASP A 31 24.77 -20.25 6.77
N ASP A 32 24.67 -19.97 5.47
CA ASP A 32 25.23 -18.79 4.82
C ASP A 32 24.20 -17.63 4.79
N GLU A 33 24.02 -16.99 5.92
CA GLU A 33 23.06 -15.88 6.07
C GLU A 33 23.38 -14.71 5.13
N SER A 34 24.66 -14.36 4.97
CA SER A 34 25.09 -13.28 4.07
C SER A 34 24.80 -13.58 2.61
N GLY A 35 25.04 -14.83 2.19
CA GLY A 35 24.70 -15.30 0.84
C GLY A 35 23.20 -15.26 0.57
N VAL A 36 22.38 -15.71 1.52
CA VAL A 36 20.91 -15.65 1.42
C VAL A 36 20.42 -14.20 1.26
N LYS A 37 20.89 -13.28 2.10
CA LYS A 37 20.56 -11.85 2.01
C LYS A 37 20.98 -11.26 0.66
N SER A 38 22.20 -11.60 0.21
CA SER A 38 22.73 -11.14 -1.08
C SER A 38 21.90 -11.62 -2.27
N VAL A 39 21.52 -12.91 -2.29
CA VAL A 39 20.66 -13.49 -3.35
C VAL A 39 19.29 -12.80 -3.36
N GLY A 40 18.68 -12.58 -2.19
CA GLY A 40 17.40 -11.91 -2.07
C GLY A 40 17.44 -10.49 -2.64
N ILE A 41 18.40 -9.68 -2.19
CA ILE A 41 18.57 -8.29 -2.65
C ILE A 41 18.93 -8.24 -4.13
N ALA A 42 19.82 -9.11 -4.61
CA ALA A 42 20.17 -9.17 -6.03
C ALA A 42 18.98 -9.53 -6.91
N THR A 43 18.14 -10.48 -6.47
CA THR A 43 16.91 -10.85 -7.19
C THR A 43 15.90 -9.69 -7.24
N ALA A 44 15.64 -9.06 -6.11
CA ALA A 44 14.73 -7.90 -6.07
C ALA A 44 15.29 -6.72 -6.88
N GLY A 45 16.62 -6.51 -6.84
CA GLY A 45 17.31 -5.50 -7.65
C GLY A 45 17.22 -5.79 -9.15
N ALA A 46 17.41 -7.05 -9.56
CA ALA A 46 17.23 -7.47 -10.96
C ALA A 46 15.77 -7.26 -11.40
N THR A 47 14.80 -7.56 -10.53
CA THR A 47 13.37 -7.32 -10.80
C THR A 47 13.09 -5.82 -10.96
N LEU A 48 13.68 -4.98 -10.10
CA LEU A 48 13.56 -3.53 -10.22
C LEU A 48 14.19 -3.01 -11.53
N LEU A 49 15.33 -3.56 -11.95
CA LEU A 49 15.95 -3.19 -13.24
C LEU A 49 15.04 -3.54 -14.43
N VAL A 50 14.34 -4.68 -14.38
CA VAL A 50 13.31 -5.02 -15.38
C VAL A 50 12.18 -3.98 -15.34
N GLY A 51 11.72 -3.56 -14.16
CA GLY A 51 10.73 -2.50 -14.00
C GLY A 51 11.20 -1.15 -14.57
N ILE A 52 12.44 -0.74 -14.29
CA ILE A 52 13.04 0.47 -14.86
C ILE A 52 13.12 0.37 -16.39
N TYR A 53 13.54 -0.77 -16.92
CA TYR A 53 13.57 -0.99 -18.36
C TYR A 53 12.15 -0.91 -18.96
N THR A 54 11.16 -1.49 -18.31
CA THR A 54 9.74 -1.38 -18.72
C THR A 54 9.29 0.09 -18.79
N LEU A 55 9.67 0.92 -17.81
CA LEU A 55 9.40 2.37 -17.85
C LEU A 55 10.03 3.05 -19.07
N THR A 56 11.22 2.65 -19.48
CA THR A 56 11.90 3.25 -20.65
C THR A 56 11.28 2.84 -21.99
N GLN A 57 10.60 1.70 -22.02
CA GLN A 57 9.95 1.14 -23.22
C GLN A 57 8.46 1.51 -23.30
N PHE A 58 7.88 2.03 -22.21
CA PHE A 58 6.47 2.40 -22.15
C PHE A 58 6.21 3.64 -23.02
N ASP A 59 5.20 3.55 -23.89
CA ASP A 59 4.75 4.68 -24.72
C ASP A 59 3.79 5.57 -23.93
N TYR A 60 4.32 6.64 -23.37
CA TYR A 60 3.56 7.61 -22.58
C TYR A 60 2.54 8.42 -23.39
N SER A 61 2.63 8.40 -24.74
CA SER A 61 1.66 9.06 -25.61
C SER A 61 0.39 8.24 -25.83
N GLN A 62 0.40 6.96 -25.44
CA GLN A 62 -0.70 6.01 -25.56
C GLN A 62 -0.93 5.28 -24.22
N SER A 63 -0.82 6.00 -23.11
CA SER A 63 -0.93 5.41 -21.76
C SER A 63 -2.33 4.86 -21.44
N GLU A 64 -3.33 5.19 -22.22
CA GLU A 64 -4.68 4.63 -22.19
C GLU A 64 -4.75 3.20 -22.72
N LYS A 65 -3.80 2.79 -23.56
CA LYS A 65 -3.78 1.45 -24.15
C LYS A 65 -2.98 0.48 -23.32
N LEU A 66 -3.42 -0.78 -23.32
CA LEU A 66 -2.64 -1.87 -22.74
C LEU A 66 -1.37 -2.10 -23.55
N GLN A 67 -0.23 -2.01 -22.89
CA GLN A 67 1.09 -2.24 -23.46
C GLN A 67 1.72 -3.50 -22.88
N PHE A 68 2.68 -4.08 -23.58
CA PHE A 68 3.32 -5.36 -23.22
C PHE A 68 2.31 -6.49 -23.01
N ALA A 69 1.17 -6.42 -23.70
CA ALA A 69 0.07 -7.34 -23.51
C ALA A 69 0.45 -8.75 -23.94
N VAL A 70 0.09 -9.72 -23.10
CA VAL A 70 0.12 -11.14 -23.41
C VAL A 70 -1.27 -11.67 -23.21
N ASP A 71 -1.75 -12.44 -24.19
CA ASP A 71 -3.03 -13.15 -24.11
C ASP A 71 -2.76 -14.61 -24.53
N ALA A 72 -2.76 -15.49 -23.53
CA ALA A 72 -2.50 -16.90 -23.73
C ALA A 72 -3.51 -17.75 -22.95
N GLU A 73 -3.94 -18.85 -23.52
CA GLU A 73 -4.78 -19.81 -22.82
C GLU A 73 -4.04 -20.41 -21.62
N TRP A 74 -4.70 -20.39 -20.46
CA TRP A 74 -4.15 -20.94 -19.23
C TRP A 74 -4.96 -22.13 -18.73
N ILE A 75 -6.24 -21.92 -18.40
CA ILE A 75 -7.13 -22.97 -17.91
C ILE A 75 -8.39 -23.00 -18.80
N GLU A 76 -8.31 -23.72 -19.91
CA GLU A 76 -9.35 -23.80 -20.93
C GLU A 76 -10.71 -24.23 -20.35
N VAL A 77 -10.71 -25.21 -19.42
CA VAL A 77 -11.93 -25.76 -18.82
C VAL A 77 -12.79 -24.70 -18.12
N ILE A 78 -12.18 -23.69 -17.53
CA ILE A 78 -12.86 -22.58 -16.87
C ILE A 78 -12.81 -21.29 -17.69
N ARG A 79 -12.25 -21.31 -18.91
CA ARG A 79 -12.14 -20.17 -19.83
C ARG A 79 -11.38 -18.96 -19.23
N SER A 80 -10.36 -19.23 -18.44
CA SER A 80 -9.44 -18.25 -17.87
C SER A 80 -8.13 -18.26 -18.63
N GLY A 81 -7.67 -17.08 -19.04
CA GLY A 81 -6.42 -16.86 -19.76
C GLY A 81 -5.30 -16.34 -18.87
N TYR A 82 -4.05 -16.58 -19.29
CA TYR A 82 -2.91 -15.79 -18.82
C TYR A 82 -2.89 -14.49 -19.64
N THR A 83 -3.81 -13.60 -19.27
CA THR A 83 -4.00 -12.32 -19.95
C THR A 83 -3.47 -11.23 -19.04
N ILE A 84 -2.40 -10.58 -19.48
CA ILE A 84 -1.71 -9.51 -18.74
C ILE A 84 -1.48 -8.30 -19.63
N GLY A 85 -1.34 -7.13 -19.01
CA GLY A 85 -1.04 -5.89 -19.72
C GLY A 85 -0.83 -4.74 -18.73
N LEU A 86 -0.22 -3.68 -19.20
CA LEU A 86 0.13 -2.51 -18.41
C LEU A 86 -0.36 -1.24 -19.10
N ASP A 87 -1.02 -0.37 -18.36
CA ASP A 87 -1.49 0.94 -18.82
C ASP A 87 -1.14 2.05 -17.79
N GLY A 88 -1.61 3.27 -18.04
CA GLY A 88 -1.33 4.41 -17.16
C GLY A 88 -1.90 4.28 -15.74
N ILE A 89 -2.93 3.45 -15.51
CA ILE A 89 -3.48 3.20 -14.18
C ILE A 89 -2.58 2.22 -13.40
N SER A 90 -2.15 1.16 -14.05
CA SER A 90 -1.41 0.07 -13.40
C SER A 90 0.10 0.32 -13.29
N LEU A 91 0.70 1.07 -14.23
CA LEU A 91 2.14 1.32 -14.30
C LEU A 91 2.74 1.89 -13.02
N PRO A 92 2.18 2.97 -12.39
CA PRO A 92 2.75 3.53 -11.17
C PRO A 92 2.74 2.54 -9.99
N LEU A 93 1.67 1.74 -9.86
CA LEU A 93 1.52 0.78 -8.77
C LEU A 93 2.39 -0.46 -8.97
N TYR A 94 2.49 -0.95 -10.20
CA TYR A 94 3.40 -2.04 -10.57
C TYR A 94 4.85 -1.68 -10.26
N PHE A 95 5.31 -0.51 -10.70
CA PHE A 95 6.66 -0.03 -10.43
C PHE A 95 6.91 0.23 -8.94
N LEU A 96 5.94 0.83 -8.24
CA LEU A 96 6.02 1.06 -6.80
C LEU A 96 6.22 -0.26 -6.04
N SER A 97 5.55 -1.34 -6.44
CA SER A 97 5.69 -2.66 -5.80
C SER A 97 7.13 -3.20 -5.89
N MET A 98 7.79 -3.00 -7.01
CA MET A 98 9.19 -3.41 -7.21
C MET A 98 10.16 -2.56 -6.39
N CYS A 99 9.97 -1.23 -6.43
CA CYS A 99 10.80 -0.29 -5.66
C CYS A 99 10.71 -0.57 -4.16
N VAL A 100 9.51 -0.67 -3.62
CA VAL A 100 9.29 -0.88 -2.19
C VAL A 100 9.91 -2.18 -1.74
N THR A 101 9.69 -3.28 -2.47
CA THR A 101 10.25 -4.58 -2.08
C THR A 101 11.77 -4.56 -2.06
N PHE A 102 12.41 -3.98 -3.07
CA PHE A 102 13.87 -3.86 -3.13
C PHE A 102 14.41 -3.05 -1.94
N LEU A 103 13.82 -1.90 -1.65
CA LEU A 103 14.26 -1.03 -0.57
C LEU A 103 14.02 -1.65 0.81
N VAL A 104 12.92 -2.37 0.99
CA VAL A 104 12.65 -3.14 2.21
C VAL A 104 13.68 -4.26 2.40
N MET A 105 14.10 -4.93 1.33
CA MET A 105 15.15 -5.96 1.41
C MET A 105 16.52 -5.38 1.78
N ILE A 106 16.87 -4.18 1.30
CA ILE A 106 18.09 -3.46 1.72
C ILE A 106 18.00 -3.13 3.21
N TYR A 107 16.88 -2.58 3.67
CA TYR A 107 16.66 -2.27 5.09
C TYR A 107 16.81 -3.52 5.97
N THR A 108 16.36 -4.67 5.49
CA THR A 108 16.40 -5.95 6.22
C THR A 108 17.82 -6.45 6.47
N TRP A 109 18.82 -5.98 5.69
CA TRP A 109 20.21 -6.41 5.84
C TRP A 109 20.72 -6.26 7.30
N ASP A 110 20.52 -5.09 7.89
CA ASP A 110 20.93 -4.78 9.27
C ASP A 110 19.77 -4.84 10.28
N ASN A 111 18.53 -4.94 9.81
CA ASN A 111 17.33 -4.91 10.63
C ASN A 111 16.50 -6.19 10.49
N MET A 112 17.17 -7.34 10.52
CA MET A 112 16.48 -8.64 10.50
C MET A 112 15.65 -8.82 11.78
N PRO A 113 14.37 -9.26 11.70
CA PRO A 113 13.56 -9.52 12.89
C PRO A 113 14.13 -10.65 13.77
N ASP A 114 13.93 -10.56 15.10
CA ASP A 114 14.55 -11.42 16.12
C ASP A 114 14.28 -12.91 16.00
N ALA A 115 13.19 -13.34 15.37
CA ALA A 115 12.86 -14.77 15.20
C ALA A 115 13.86 -15.55 14.31
N GLY A 116 14.82 -14.84 13.68
CA GLY A 116 15.84 -15.47 12.82
C GLY A 116 15.27 -16.03 11.52
N ASN A 117 15.98 -17.02 10.95
CA ASN A 117 15.65 -17.67 9.68
C ASN A 117 15.53 -16.69 8.47
N PRO A 118 16.62 -15.99 8.10
CA PRO A 118 16.62 -15.05 6.99
C PRO A 118 16.15 -15.68 5.68
N LYS A 119 16.52 -16.94 5.44
CA LYS A 119 16.15 -17.67 4.21
C LYS A 119 14.63 -17.72 4.02
N ALA A 120 13.87 -18.14 5.03
CA ALA A 120 12.42 -18.18 4.95
C ALA A 120 11.81 -16.78 4.79
N PHE A 121 12.36 -15.78 5.51
CA PHE A 121 11.90 -14.40 5.45
C PHE A 121 12.04 -13.79 4.04
N TYR A 122 13.23 -13.90 3.44
CA TYR A 122 13.49 -13.39 2.09
C TYR A 122 12.70 -14.14 1.02
N ILE A 123 12.50 -15.46 1.16
CA ILE A 123 11.64 -16.25 0.27
C ILE A 123 10.20 -15.70 0.30
N LEU A 124 9.64 -15.48 1.50
CA LEU A 124 8.28 -14.93 1.62
C LEU A 124 8.15 -13.54 1.01
N MET A 125 9.17 -12.69 1.15
CA MET A 125 9.19 -11.36 0.53
C MET A 125 9.21 -11.43 -1.01
N LEU A 126 9.97 -12.36 -1.61
CA LEU A 126 9.99 -12.55 -3.06
C LEU A 126 8.66 -13.12 -3.59
N VAL A 127 8.01 -14.01 -2.84
CA VAL A 127 6.67 -14.51 -3.20
C VAL A 127 5.64 -13.36 -3.12
N LEU A 128 5.72 -12.51 -2.08
CA LEU A 128 4.90 -11.30 -1.99
C LEU A 128 5.09 -10.40 -3.21
N GLN A 129 6.34 -10.18 -3.63
CA GLN A 129 6.64 -9.33 -4.79
C GLN A 129 5.97 -9.86 -6.06
N THR A 130 6.01 -11.17 -6.30
CA THR A 130 5.32 -11.81 -7.42
C THR A 130 3.81 -11.58 -7.34
N GLY A 131 3.19 -11.81 -6.19
CA GLY A 131 1.75 -11.61 -6.01
C GLY A 131 1.31 -10.16 -6.23
N MET A 132 2.07 -9.19 -5.67
CA MET A 132 1.79 -7.76 -5.83
C MET A 132 1.91 -7.31 -7.29
N ALA A 133 3.02 -7.66 -7.95
CA ALA A 133 3.27 -7.32 -9.35
C ALA A 133 2.21 -7.94 -10.27
N GLY A 134 1.91 -9.24 -10.08
CA GLY A 134 0.92 -9.97 -10.87
C GLY A 134 -0.49 -9.40 -10.74
N THR A 135 -0.88 -8.93 -9.56
CA THR A 135 -2.21 -8.31 -9.36
C THR A 135 -2.39 -7.06 -10.22
N PHE A 136 -1.37 -6.19 -10.32
CA PHE A 136 -1.48 -4.94 -11.08
C PHE A 136 -1.44 -5.11 -12.60
N ILE A 137 -0.90 -6.21 -13.11
CA ILE A 137 -0.82 -6.47 -14.55
C ILE A 137 -1.91 -7.39 -15.08
N SER A 138 -2.65 -8.07 -14.19
CA SER A 138 -3.69 -9.03 -14.58
C SER A 138 -4.83 -8.36 -15.34
N GLN A 139 -5.26 -9.00 -16.43
CA GLN A 139 -6.38 -8.61 -17.27
C GLN A 139 -7.45 -9.72 -17.39
N ASP A 140 -7.43 -10.68 -16.46
CA ASP A 140 -8.39 -11.76 -16.29
C ASP A 140 -8.78 -11.86 -14.81
N LEU A 141 -10.07 -12.04 -14.49
CA LEU A 141 -10.55 -12.03 -13.11
C LEU A 141 -9.98 -13.16 -12.24
N ILE A 142 -9.83 -14.35 -12.82
CA ILE A 142 -9.27 -15.50 -12.07
C ILE A 142 -7.79 -15.32 -11.87
N LEU A 143 -7.06 -14.85 -12.89
CA LEU A 143 -5.64 -14.52 -12.78
C LEU A 143 -5.41 -13.42 -11.73
N PHE A 144 -6.22 -12.37 -11.75
CA PHE A 144 -6.22 -11.31 -10.72
C PHE A 144 -6.46 -11.91 -9.33
N PHE A 145 -7.49 -12.75 -9.18
CA PHE A 145 -7.82 -13.38 -7.90
C PHE A 145 -6.65 -14.22 -7.36
N VAL A 146 -6.02 -15.02 -8.21
CA VAL A 146 -4.87 -15.85 -7.82
C VAL A 146 -3.73 -14.97 -7.29
N PHE A 147 -3.32 -13.93 -8.01
CA PHE A 147 -2.25 -13.05 -7.53
C PHE A 147 -2.65 -12.24 -6.30
N PHE A 148 -3.91 -11.79 -6.22
CA PHE A 148 -4.47 -11.08 -5.06
C PHE A 148 -4.43 -11.95 -3.79
N GLU A 149 -4.63 -13.27 -3.91
CA GLU A 149 -4.58 -14.23 -2.80
C GLU A 149 -3.17 -14.72 -2.48
N VAL A 150 -2.28 -14.79 -3.49
CA VAL A 150 -0.89 -15.22 -3.28
C VAL A 150 -0.18 -14.36 -2.23
N VAL A 151 -0.51 -13.07 -2.11
CA VAL A 151 0.09 -12.18 -1.09
C VAL A 151 -0.36 -12.49 0.34
N LEU A 152 -1.49 -13.17 0.51
CA LEU A 152 -2.10 -13.39 1.81
C LEU A 152 -1.26 -14.33 2.68
N LEU A 153 -0.87 -15.47 2.12
CA LEU A 153 -0.15 -16.51 2.86
C LEU A 153 1.25 -16.06 3.33
N PRO A 154 2.10 -15.45 2.48
CA PRO A 154 3.37 -14.91 2.93
C PRO A 154 3.22 -13.86 4.04
N MET A 155 2.26 -12.94 3.91
CA MET A 155 2.03 -11.92 4.94
C MET A 155 1.53 -12.53 6.25
N TYR A 156 0.66 -13.53 6.20
CA TYR A 156 0.22 -14.28 7.38
C TYR A 156 1.42 -14.87 8.14
N PHE A 157 2.34 -15.53 7.44
CA PHE A 157 3.54 -16.08 8.07
C PHE A 157 4.49 -14.99 8.56
N MET A 158 4.67 -13.90 7.81
CA MET A 158 5.52 -12.79 8.24
C MET A 158 5.02 -12.18 9.55
N ILE A 159 3.72 -11.99 9.72
CA ILE A 159 3.13 -11.51 10.98
C ILE A 159 3.23 -12.59 12.05
N GLY A 160 2.83 -13.83 11.76
CA GLY A 160 2.70 -14.89 12.74
C GLY A 160 4.00 -15.46 13.30
N VAL A 161 5.10 -15.40 12.51
CA VAL A 161 6.42 -15.92 12.89
C VAL A 161 7.33 -14.81 13.43
N TRP A 162 7.43 -13.68 12.72
CA TRP A 162 8.36 -12.58 13.05
C TRP A 162 7.68 -11.38 13.71
N GLY A 163 6.41 -11.49 14.07
CA GLY A 163 5.63 -10.46 14.74
C GLY A 163 5.92 -10.35 16.23
N GLY A 164 5.25 -9.39 16.88
CA GLY A 164 5.32 -9.11 18.31
C GLY A 164 4.62 -10.14 19.19
N GLU A 165 4.26 -9.74 20.40
CA GLU A 165 3.70 -10.63 21.42
C GLU A 165 2.37 -11.26 21.01
N ASP A 166 1.43 -10.46 20.45
CA ASP A 166 0.10 -10.91 20.03
C ASP A 166 0.04 -11.35 18.55
N ARG A 167 1.20 -11.72 17.97
CA ARG A 167 1.35 -12.05 16.55
C ARG A 167 0.40 -13.11 16.03
N GLN A 168 0.08 -14.13 16.87
CA GLN A 168 -0.82 -15.22 16.47
C GLN A 168 -2.25 -14.72 16.27
N TYR A 169 -2.75 -13.93 17.21
CA TYR A 169 -4.06 -13.30 17.08
C TYR A 169 -4.13 -12.36 15.87
N ALA A 170 -3.15 -11.49 15.72
CA ALA A 170 -3.12 -10.51 14.64
C ALA A 170 -3.02 -11.18 13.26
N SER A 171 -2.16 -12.20 13.10
CA SER A 171 -2.02 -12.93 11.84
C SER A 171 -3.29 -13.71 11.49
N LEU A 172 -3.89 -14.39 12.45
CA LEU A 172 -5.13 -15.13 12.23
C LEU A 172 -6.30 -14.18 11.88
N LYS A 173 -6.42 -13.05 12.59
CA LYS A 173 -7.43 -12.03 12.30
C LYS A 173 -7.24 -11.46 10.90
N PHE A 174 -6.02 -11.09 10.53
CA PHE A 174 -5.68 -10.62 9.18
C PHE A 174 -6.09 -11.66 8.13
N PHE A 175 -5.70 -12.92 8.31
CA PHE A 175 -5.99 -14.00 7.38
C PHE A 175 -7.50 -14.22 7.21
N LEU A 176 -8.23 -14.37 8.32
CA LEU A 176 -9.67 -14.64 8.27
C LEU A 176 -10.47 -13.48 7.69
N TYR A 177 -10.12 -12.22 8.04
CA TYR A 177 -10.78 -11.04 7.49
C TYR A 177 -10.62 -10.95 5.97
N THR A 178 -9.37 -11.09 5.50
CA THR A 178 -9.07 -10.94 4.08
C THR A 178 -9.62 -12.11 3.26
N MET A 179 -9.49 -13.34 3.75
CA MET A 179 -10.03 -14.53 3.10
C MET A 179 -11.57 -14.50 3.03
N PHE A 180 -12.23 -14.03 4.10
CA PHE A 180 -13.69 -13.86 4.09
C PHE A 180 -14.14 -12.86 3.04
N GLY A 181 -13.48 -11.69 2.96
CA GLY A 181 -13.76 -10.68 1.95
C GLY A 181 -13.55 -11.20 0.52
N SER A 182 -12.41 -11.84 0.27
CA SER A 182 -12.09 -12.37 -1.06
C SER A 182 -12.96 -13.54 -1.49
N ALA A 183 -13.51 -14.32 -0.56
CA ALA A 183 -14.49 -15.36 -0.89
C ALA A 183 -15.77 -14.74 -1.50
N PHE A 184 -16.28 -13.65 -0.92
CA PHE A 184 -17.43 -12.93 -1.51
C PHE A 184 -17.08 -12.29 -2.86
N MET A 185 -15.87 -11.75 -3.00
CA MET A 185 -15.38 -11.22 -4.27
C MET A 185 -15.32 -12.32 -5.34
N LEU A 186 -14.84 -13.52 -5.01
CA LEU A 186 -14.82 -14.64 -5.95
C LEU A 186 -16.21 -15.06 -6.38
N VAL A 187 -17.17 -15.14 -5.44
CA VAL A 187 -18.57 -15.42 -5.76
C VAL A 187 -19.13 -14.36 -6.69
N ALA A 188 -18.80 -13.08 -6.47
CA ALA A 188 -19.21 -11.98 -7.34
C ALA A 188 -18.58 -12.09 -8.74
N PHE A 189 -17.32 -12.49 -8.86
CA PHE A 189 -16.64 -12.74 -10.14
C PHE A 189 -17.32 -13.87 -10.93
N LEU A 190 -17.66 -14.96 -10.25
CA LEU A 190 -18.40 -16.07 -10.87
C LEU A 190 -19.81 -15.66 -11.28
N ALA A 191 -20.50 -14.88 -10.43
CA ALA A 191 -21.82 -14.36 -10.76
C ALA A 191 -21.78 -13.46 -12.02
N LEU A 192 -20.80 -12.56 -12.11
CA LEU A 192 -20.61 -11.72 -13.30
C LEU A 192 -20.35 -12.59 -14.55
N PHE A 193 -19.44 -13.55 -14.46
CA PHE A 193 -19.12 -14.46 -15.55
C PHE A 193 -20.36 -15.16 -16.09
N PHE A 194 -21.20 -15.73 -15.24
CA PHE A 194 -22.41 -16.41 -15.68
C PHE A 194 -23.47 -15.44 -16.24
N GLN A 195 -23.59 -14.23 -15.70
CA GLN A 195 -24.53 -13.22 -16.17
C GLN A 195 -24.12 -12.62 -17.54
N THR A 196 -22.83 -12.68 -17.88
CA THR A 196 -22.30 -12.22 -19.18
C THR A 196 -22.18 -13.32 -20.23
N GLY A 197 -22.80 -14.47 -20.00
CA GLY A 197 -22.83 -15.59 -20.97
C GLY A 197 -21.81 -16.69 -20.75
N GLY A 198 -20.88 -16.52 -19.79
CA GLY A 198 -19.92 -17.56 -19.39
C GLY A 198 -18.84 -17.87 -20.44
N GLU A 199 -18.43 -16.89 -21.26
CA GLU A 199 -17.47 -17.11 -22.35
C GLU A 199 -16.04 -16.77 -21.99
N SER A 200 -15.79 -15.76 -21.15
CA SER A 200 -14.44 -15.34 -20.78
C SER A 200 -14.41 -14.61 -19.43
N PHE A 201 -13.32 -14.76 -18.68
CA PHE A 201 -12.98 -13.96 -17.50
C PHE A 201 -12.15 -12.70 -17.85
N GLY A 202 -11.83 -12.49 -19.13
CA GLY A 202 -11.05 -11.34 -19.59
C GLY A 202 -11.74 -10.01 -19.31
N PHE A 203 -10.97 -9.01 -18.83
CA PHE A 203 -11.53 -7.70 -18.44
C PHE A 203 -12.22 -7.00 -19.60
N ALA A 204 -11.64 -6.98 -20.79
CA ALA A 204 -12.24 -6.32 -21.95
C ALA A 204 -13.64 -6.88 -22.28
N TYR A 205 -13.79 -8.22 -22.29
CA TYR A 205 -15.07 -8.90 -22.50
C TYR A 205 -16.07 -8.55 -21.39
N LEU A 206 -15.65 -8.60 -20.12
CA LEU A 206 -16.55 -8.36 -19.00
C LEU A 206 -16.94 -6.89 -18.84
N ILE A 207 -16.12 -5.94 -19.27
CA ILE A 207 -16.46 -4.50 -19.32
C ILE A 207 -17.55 -4.27 -20.39
N GLU A 208 -17.40 -4.88 -21.57
CA GLU A 208 -18.36 -4.76 -22.66
C GLU A 208 -19.72 -5.40 -22.31
N MET A 209 -19.68 -6.65 -21.84
CA MET A 209 -20.90 -7.42 -21.56
C MET A 209 -21.56 -7.06 -20.24
N GLY A 210 -20.76 -6.65 -19.23
CA GLY A 210 -21.25 -6.32 -17.90
C GLY A 210 -22.17 -5.09 -17.87
N ALA A 211 -21.95 -4.14 -18.78
CA ALA A 211 -22.83 -2.98 -18.94
C ALA A 211 -24.26 -3.38 -19.33
N GLY A 212 -24.44 -4.52 -20.01
CA GLY A 212 -25.76 -5.06 -20.44
C GLY A 212 -26.46 -5.89 -19.36
N VAL A 213 -25.83 -6.18 -18.23
CA VAL A 213 -26.45 -6.92 -17.12
C VAL A 213 -27.51 -6.06 -16.44
N ASP A 214 -28.62 -6.69 -16.03
CA ASP A 214 -29.70 -6.00 -15.32
C ASP A 214 -29.16 -5.22 -14.09
N ARG A 215 -29.69 -3.99 -13.90
CA ARG A 215 -29.24 -3.07 -12.85
C ARG A 215 -29.28 -3.68 -11.45
N ASP A 216 -30.34 -4.39 -11.10
CA ASP A 216 -30.49 -4.95 -9.77
C ASP A 216 -29.46 -6.09 -9.53
N VAL A 217 -29.17 -6.85 -10.59
CA VAL A 217 -28.11 -7.88 -10.56
C VAL A 217 -26.73 -7.23 -10.43
N GLN A 218 -26.45 -6.14 -11.17
CA GLN A 218 -25.19 -5.39 -11.02
C GLN A 218 -24.99 -4.90 -9.59
N ILE A 219 -26.05 -4.39 -8.92
CA ILE A 219 -25.96 -3.90 -7.53
C ILE A 219 -25.53 -5.02 -6.58
N TRP A 220 -26.07 -6.24 -6.72
CA TRP A 220 -25.69 -7.36 -5.87
C TRP A 220 -24.30 -7.92 -6.16
N ILE A 221 -23.91 -8.01 -7.42
CA ILE A 221 -22.57 -8.42 -7.81
C ILE A 221 -21.53 -7.40 -7.31
N PHE A 222 -21.83 -6.10 -7.48
CA PHE A 222 -20.99 -5.03 -6.95
C PHE A 222 -20.84 -5.11 -5.43
N ALA A 223 -21.92 -5.43 -4.70
CA ALA A 223 -21.86 -5.62 -3.24
C ALA A 223 -20.86 -6.70 -2.82
N GLY A 224 -20.82 -7.82 -3.55
CA GLY A 224 -19.84 -8.89 -3.29
C GLY A 224 -18.40 -8.44 -3.58
N MET A 225 -18.16 -7.75 -4.70
CA MET A 225 -16.85 -7.16 -5.03
C MET A 225 -16.47 -6.07 -4.01
N PHE A 226 -17.43 -5.21 -3.67
CA PHE A 226 -17.25 -4.17 -2.65
C PHE A 226 -16.75 -4.75 -1.33
N LEU A 227 -17.38 -5.82 -0.84
CA LEU A 227 -16.98 -6.43 0.44
C LEU A 227 -15.52 -6.92 0.40
N GLY A 228 -15.12 -7.61 -0.68
CA GLY A 228 -13.75 -8.07 -0.84
C GLY A 228 -12.73 -6.94 -0.88
N PHE A 229 -12.99 -5.94 -1.69
CA PHE A 229 -12.09 -4.80 -1.83
C PHE A 229 -12.11 -3.89 -0.60
N ALA A 230 -13.28 -3.63 0.02
CA ALA A 230 -13.42 -2.79 1.22
C ALA A 230 -12.69 -3.37 2.43
N VAL A 231 -12.66 -4.70 2.59
CA VAL A 231 -11.84 -5.38 3.59
C VAL A 231 -10.37 -5.12 3.36
N LYS A 232 -9.90 -5.21 2.09
CA LYS A 232 -8.48 -5.03 1.74
C LYS A 232 -8.03 -3.58 1.86
N VAL A 233 -8.90 -2.61 1.52
CA VAL A 233 -8.66 -1.15 1.61
C VAL A 233 -8.61 -0.64 3.06
N PRO A 234 -8.96 -1.36 4.02
CA PRO A 234 -9.57 -1.24 5.34
C PRO A 234 -10.59 -0.07 5.47
N MET A 235 -11.65 -0.14 4.70
CA MET A 235 -12.77 0.79 4.85
C MET A 235 -13.52 0.55 6.17
N PHE A 236 -14.04 1.61 6.78
CA PHE A 236 -14.99 1.45 7.89
C PHE A 236 -16.25 0.69 7.38
N PRO A 237 -16.77 -0.31 8.14
CA PRO A 237 -16.32 -0.87 9.41
C PRO A 237 -15.33 -2.05 9.29
N PHE A 238 -14.85 -2.39 8.10
CA PHE A 238 -14.02 -3.58 7.81
C PHE A 238 -12.52 -3.40 8.10
N HIS A 239 -12.14 -2.36 8.84
CA HIS A 239 -10.75 -1.93 9.06
C HIS A 239 -10.06 -2.54 10.28
N THR A 240 -10.79 -3.21 11.18
CA THR A 240 -10.28 -3.55 12.52
C THR A 240 -9.11 -4.52 12.55
N TRP A 241 -8.87 -5.25 11.47
CA TRP A 241 -7.71 -6.12 11.32
C TRP A 241 -6.40 -5.33 11.12
N LEU A 242 -6.48 -4.14 10.52
CA LEU A 242 -5.29 -3.39 10.08
C LEU A 242 -4.43 -2.88 11.24
N PRO A 243 -4.98 -2.20 12.29
CA PRO A 243 -4.18 -1.76 13.41
C PRO A 243 -3.49 -2.91 14.15
N ASP A 244 -4.16 -4.04 14.31
CA ASP A 244 -3.59 -5.22 14.96
C ASP A 244 -2.48 -5.86 14.11
N ALA A 245 -2.72 -6.02 12.81
CA ALA A 245 -1.73 -6.55 11.88
C ALA A 245 -0.47 -5.68 11.83
N HIS A 246 -0.61 -4.34 11.69
CA HIS A 246 0.53 -3.43 11.64
C HIS A 246 1.30 -3.37 12.96
N THR A 247 0.61 -3.33 14.09
CA THR A 247 1.25 -3.25 15.41
C THR A 247 2.13 -4.48 15.65
N GLN A 248 1.66 -5.65 15.25
CA GLN A 248 2.37 -6.90 15.45
C GLN A 248 3.37 -7.24 14.35
N ALA A 249 3.12 -6.90 13.09
CA ALA A 249 4.00 -7.23 11.97
C ALA A 249 5.45 -6.72 12.20
N PRO A 250 6.47 -7.42 11.69
CA PRO A 250 7.80 -6.84 11.60
C PRO A 250 7.77 -5.58 10.73
N THR A 251 8.76 -4.69 10.88
CA THR A 251 8.82 -3.41 10.14
C THR A 251 8.64 -3.59 8.64
N GLN A 252 9.33 -4.56 8.08
CA GLN A 252 9.27 -4.92 6.66
C GLN A 252 7.85 -5.27 6.21
N GLY A 253 7.18 -6.11 7.00
CA GLY A 253 5.78 -6.47 6.75
C GLY A 253 4.85 -5.25 6.80
N SER A 254 5.04 -4.36 7.78
CA SER A 254 4.25 -3.13 7.89
C SER A 254 4.48 -2.18 6.72
N VAL A 255 5.72 -2.02 6.25
CA VAL A 255 6.03 -1.17 5.09
C VAL A 255 5.36 -1.70 3.83
N ILE A 256 5.52 -3.01 3.53
CA ILE A 256 4.91 -3.62 2.33
C ILE A 256 3.38 -3.58 2.41
N LEU A 257 2.80 -3.90 3.57
CA LEU A 257 1.36 -3.89 3.78
C LEU A 257 0.79 -2.48 3.56
N ALA A 258 1.38 -1.44 4.16
CA ALA A 258 0.94 -0.06 4.00
C ALA A 258 1.21 0.50 2.60
N ALA A 259 2.37 0.20 2.01
CA ALA A 259 2.74 0.77 0.72
C ALA A 259 1.97 0.15 -0.45
N ILE A 260 1.72 -1.17 -0.44
CA ILE A 260 1.22 -1.90 -1.60
C ILE A 260 -0.08 -2.66 -1.33
N LEU A 261 -0.16 -3.46 -0.26
CA LEU A 261 -1.27 -4.41 -0.11
C LEU A 261 -2.64 -3.73 0.00
N LEU A 262 -2.72 -2.55 0.63
CA LEU A 262 -3.97 -1.78 0.69
C LEU A 262 -4.42 -1.31 -0.70
N LYS A 263 -3.46 -1.03 -1.60
CA LYS A 263 -3.71 -0.54 -2.96
C LYS A 263 -4.26 -1.62 -3.89
N LEU A 264 -4.06 -2.89 -3.56
CA LEU A 264 -4.69 -3.98 -4.31
C LEU A 264 -6.22 -3.87 -4.27
N GLY A 265 -6.79 -3.48 -3.12
CA GLY A 265 -8.24 -3.28 -2.99
C GLY A 265 -8.75 -2.04 -3.73
N THR A 266 -8.10 -0.88 -3.58
CA THR A 266 -8.47 0.34 -4.30
C THR A 266 -8.28 0.21 -5.81
N TYR A 267 -7.23 -0.47 -6.24
CA TYR A 267 -7.02 -0.82 -7.64
C TYR A 267 -8.15 -1.71 -8.17
N GLY A 268 -8.61 -2.69 -7.37
CA GLY A 268 -9.76 -3.54 -7.72
C GLY A 268 -11.05 -2.75 -7.92
N PHE A 269 -11.30 -1.71 -7.13
CA PHE A 269 -12.43 -0.80 -7.37
C PHE A 269 -12.32 -0.09 -8.71
N VAL A 270 -11.17 0.52 -8.98
CA VAL A 270 -10.96 1.32 -10.20
C VAL A 270 -10.90 0.43 -11.44
N ARG A 271 -10.20 -0.71 -11.36
CA ARG A 271 -9.92 -1.55 -12.53
C ARG A 271 -11.02 -2.55 -12.86
N ILE A 272 -11.76 -3.03 -11.85
CA ILE A 272 -12.70 -4.14 -11.97
C ILE A 272 -14.12 -3.67 -11.68
N ALA A 273 -14.41 -3.31 -10.43
CA ALA A 273 -15.80 -3.12 -9.99
C ALA A 273 -16.52 -1.99 -10.75
N ILE A 274 -15.86 -0.83 -10.90
CA ILE A 274 -16.48 0.34 -11.55
C ILE A 274 -16.69 0.13 -13.05
N PRO A 275 -15.68 -0.24 -13.86
CA PRO A 275 -15.88 -0.35 -15.30
C PRO A 275 -16.72 -1.55 -15.73
N MET A 276 -16.73 -2.65 -14.97
CA MET A 276 -17.51 -3.84 -15.32
C MET A 276 -18.99 -3.75 -14.91
N LEU A 277 -19.31 -2.96 -13.87
CA LEU A 277 -20.64 -2.85 -13.28
C LEU A 277 -21.05 -1.38 -13.13
N PRO A 278 -21.27 -0.64 -14.23
CA PRO A 278 -21.51 0.80 -14.20
C PRO A 278 -22.74 1.21 -13.36
N GLU A 279 -23.85 0.52 -13.50
CA GLU A 279 -25.07 0.77 -12.71
C GLU A 279 -24.88 0.39 -11.23
N GLY A 280 -24.16 -0.69 -10.96
CA GLY A 280 -23.72 -1.06 -9.60
C GLY A 280 -22.84 0.01 -8.97
N ALA A 281 -21.84 0.51 -9.70
CA ALA A 281 -20.93 1.57 -9.25
C ALA A 281 -21.70 2.85 -8.90
N LYS A 282 -22.61 3.29 -9.77
CA LYS A 282 -23.46 4.46 -9.54
C LYS A 282 -24.36 4.30 -8.31
N ALA A 283 -24.94 3.10 -8.13
CA ALA A 283 -25.81 2.82 -6.98
C ALA A 283 -25.05 2.80 -5.64
N TRP A 284 -23.81 2.27 -5.63
CA TRP A 284 -22.99 2.16 -4.41
C TRP A 284 -22.16 3.40 -4.12
N ALA A 285 -21.93 4.31 -5.07
CA ALA A 285 -21.13 5.50 -4.91
C ALA A 285 -21.50 6.35 -3.68
N PRO A 286 -22.80 6.64 -3.38
CA PRO A 286 -23.18 7.36 -2.17
C PRO A 286 -22.80 6.63 -0.88
N ALA A 287 -23.00 5.32 -0.84
CA ALA A 287 -22.63 4.51 0.34
C ALA A 287 -21.11 4.48 0.55
N ILE A 288 -20.32 4.35 -0.53
CA ILE A 288 -18.87 4.41 -0.49
C ILE A 288 -18.41 5.78 0.05
N ALA A 289 -18.99 6.89 -0.43
CA ALA A 289 -18.68 8.24 0.04
C ALA A 289 -18.93 8.41 1.55
N ILE A 290 -20.10 7.92 2.03
CA ILE A 290 -20.44 7.97 3.46
C ILE A 290 -19.45 7.15 4.29
N LEU A 291 -19.17 5.91 3.90
CA LEU A 291 -18.24 5.04 4.62
C LEU A 291 -16.81 5.60 4.58
N ALA A 292 -16.42 6.24 3.48
CA ALA A 292 -15.13 6.90 3.33
C ALA A 292 -14.96 8.04 4.35
N VAL A 293 -15.93 8.95 4.45
CA VAL A 293 -15.83 10.07 5.42
C VAL A 293 -15.96 9.62 6.85
N ILE A 294 -16.74 8.59 7.14
CA ILE A 294 -16.75 7.95 8.46
C ILE A 294 -15.36 7.40 8.77
N GLY A 295 -14.72 6.73 7.82
CA GLY A 295 -13.36 6.22 7.96
C GLY A 295 -12.32 7.32 8.22
N ILE A 296 -12.44 8.46 7.52
CA ILE A 296 -11.57 9.64 7.72
C ILE A 296 -11.66 10.13 9.17
N ILE A 297 -12.87 10.42 9.65
CA ILE A 297 -13.07 10.96 11.00
C ILE A 297 -12.76 9.93 12.07
N TYR A 298 -13.27 8.70 11.92
CA TYR A 298 -13.04 7.62 12.88
C TYR A 298 -11.54 7.25 12.96
N GLY A 299 -10.86 7.15 11.82
CA GLY A 299 -9.42 6.87 11.78
C GLY A 299 -8.61 7.96 12.47
N ALA A 300 -8.93 9.23 12.22
CA ALA A 300 -8.26 10.37 12.83
C ALA A 300 -8.49 10.43 14.36
N LEU A 301 -9.71 10.21 14.83
CA LEU A 301 -10.01 10.10 16.25
C LEU A 301 -9.33 8.88 16.88
N GLY A 302 -9.28 7.77 16.13
CA GLY A 302 -8.54 6.58 16.52
C GLY A 302 -7.04 6.87 16.72
N CYS A 303 -6.42 7.69 15.87
CA CYS A 303 -5.02 8.12 16.03
C CYS A 303 -4.80 8.88 17.34
N LEU A 304 -5.68 9.84 17.66
CA LEU A 304 -5.58 10.64 18.88
C LEU A 304 -5.74 9.80 20.17
N ALA A 305 -6.39 8.65 20.07
CA ALA A 305 -6.58 7.74 21.19
C ALA A 305 -5.44 6.74 21.39
N GLN A 306 -4.45 6.68 20.48
CA GLN A 306 -3.37 5.70 20.58
C GLN A 306 -2.24 6.17 21.49
N THR A 307 -1.64 5.20 22.18
CA THR A 307 -0.43 5.36 23.00
C THR A 307 0.80 4.77 22.35
N ASP A 308 0.63 3.95 21.30
CA ASP A 308 1.69 3.31 20.52
C ASP A 308 1.86 4.00 19.17
N MET A 309 3.12 4.39 18.84
CA MET A 309 3.46 5.10 17.61
C MET A 309 3.06 4.31 16.34
N LYS A 310 3.33 3.02 16.32
CA LYS A 310 3.06 2.17 15.15
C LYS A 310 1.57 1.96 14.94
N ARG A 311 0.82 1.82 16.03
CA ARG A 311 -0.64 1.69 16.00
C ARG A 311 -1.31 3.01 15.57
N LEU A 312 -0.76 4.15 15.97
CA LEU A 312 -1.21 5.47 15.49
C LEU A 312 -1.04 5.57 13.98
N ILE A 313 0.14 5.22 13.43
CA ILE A 313 0.40 5.23 11.99
C ILE A 313 -0.55 4.27 11.26
N ALA A 314 -0.90 3.13 11.86
CA ALA A 314 -1.87 2.19 11.27
C ALA A 314 -3.27 2.80 11.17
N PHE A 315 -3.76 3.48 12.21
CA PHE A 315 -5.05 4.18 12.16
C PHE A 315 -5.03 5.36 11.18
N SER A 316 -3.89 6.04 11.02
CA SER A 316 -3.76 7.09 9.99
C SER A 316 -4.00 6.54 8.59
N SER A 317 -3.59 5.30 8.30
CA SER A 317 -3.87 4.65 7.02
C SER A 317 -5.37 4.45 6.78
N VAL A 318 -6.17 4.16 7.82
CA VAL A 318 -7.64 4.09 7.70
C VAL A 318 -8.22 5.44 7.27
N ALA A 319 -7.72 6.54 7.86
CA ALA A 319 -8.15 7.89 7.52
C ALA A 319 -7.72 8.27 6.08
N HIS A 320 -6.45 8.07 5.73
CA HIS A 320 -5.92 8.44 4.40
C HIS A 320 -6.54 7.62 3.27
N MET A 321 -6.77 6.31 3.47
CA MET A 321 -7.49 5.50 2.49
C MET A 321 -8.96 5.93 2.35
N GLY A 322 -9.55 6.58 3.35
CA GLY A 322 -10.85 7.22 3.25
C GLY A 322 -10.87 8.33 2.18
N TYR A 323 -9.83 9.17 2.07
CA TYR A 323 -9.75 10.17 0.97
C TYR A 323 -9.65 9.51 -0.40
N VAL A 324 -8.87 8.45 -0.53
CA VAL A 324 -8.78 7.67 -1.77
C VAL A 324 -10.16 7.14 -2.17
N MET A 325 -10.90 6.55 -1.23
CA MET A 325 -12.23 6.03 -1.50
C MET A 325 -13.27 7.12 -1.76
N LEU A 326 -13.14 8.29 -1.13
CA LEU A 326 -13.98 9.44 -1.45
C LEU A 326 -13.76 9.89 -2.90
N GLY A 327 -12.51 10.02 -3.34
CA GLY A 327 -12.18 10.35 -4.73
C GLY A 327 -12.75 9.35 -5.72
N ILE A 328 -12.59 8.05 -5.46
CA ILE A 328 -13.14 6.97 -6.30
C ILE A 328 -14.67 7.06 -6.39
N SER A 329 -15.35 7.32 -5.27
CA SER A 329 -16.82 7.35 -5.19
C SER A 329 -17.46 8.49 -5.97
N THR A 330 -16.70 9.54 -6.32
CA THR A 330 -17.25 10.65 -7.12
C THR A 330 -17.50 10.27 -8.57
N LEU A 331 -16.91 9.17 -9.06
CA LEU A 331 -16.98 8.68 -10.44
C LEU A 331 -16.58 9.77 -11.47
N THR A 332 -15.66 10.65 -11.10
CA THR A 332 -15.12 11.71 -11.97
C THR A 332 -13.66 11.44 -12.31
N GLU A 333 -13.21 11.91 -13.47
CA GLU A 333 -11.79 11.85 -13.84
C GLU A 333 -10.90 12.48 -12.77
N PHE A 334 -11.30 13.65 -12.28
CA PHE A 334 -10.55 14.39 -11.26
C PHE A 334 -10.44 13.62 -9.94
N GLY A 335 -11.55 12.98 -9.48
CA GLY A 335 -11.56 12.22 -8.23
C GLY A 335 -10.77 10.91 -8.34
N ILE A 336 -10.87 10.20 -9.47
CA ILE A 336 -10.15 8.94 -9.69
C ILE A 336 -8.65 9.19 -9.85
N ASN A 337 -8.26 10.24 -10.58
CA ASN A 337 -6.85 10.63 -10.68
C ASN A 337 -6.26 11.01 -9.32
N ALA A 338 -7.00 11.77 -8.50
CA ALA A 338 -6.61 12.09 -7.14
C ALA A 338 -6.43 10.83 -6.29
N ALA A 339 -7.34 9.87 -6.42
CA ALA A 339 -7.28 8.60 -5.71
C ALA A 339 -6.04 7.77 -6.09
N LEU A 340 -5.76 7.62 -7.39
CA LEU A 340 -4.58 6.91 -7.90
C LEU A 340 -3.29 7.57 -7.42
N PHE A 341 -3.22 8.90 -7.49
CA PHE A 341 -2.08 9.64 -6.94
C PHE A 341 -1.95 9.42 -5.44
N GLY A 342 -3.08 9.47 -4.71
CA GLY A 342 -3.15 9.21 -3.28
C GLY A 342 -2.67 7.82 -2.89
N MET A 343 -2.94 6.81 -3.71
CA MET A 343 -2.42 5.46 -3.48
C MET A 343 -0.89 5.44 -3.46
N VAL A 344 -0.24 6.06 -4.43
CA VAL A 344 1.23 6.12 -4.51
C VAL A 344 1.79 6.99 -3.40
N ALA A 345 1.25 8.19 -3.19
CA ALA A 345 1.68 9.13 -2.15
C ALA A 345 1.59 8.50 -0.75
N HIS A 346 0.44 7.89 -0.41
CA HIS A 346 0.27 7.17 0.85
C HIS A 346 1.28 6.03 0.99
N GLY A 347 1.54 5.28 -0.09
CA GLY A 347 2.53 4.19 -0.08
C GLY A 347 3.92 4.67 0.32
N LEU A 348 4.37 5.78 -0.26
CA LEU A 348 5.65 6.39 0.03
C LEU A 348 5.70 6.97 1.46
N ILE A 349 4.72 7.79 1.82
CA ILE A 349 4.71 8.53 3.08
C ILE A 349 4.54 7.58 4.28
N THR A 350 3.53 6.72 4.23
CA THR A 350 3.25 5.79 5.34
C THR A 350 4.30 4.69 5.41
N GLY A 351 4.83 4.24 4.26
CA GLY A 351 6.00 3.36 4.23
C GLY A 351 7.19 3.97 4.97
N MET A 352 7.48 5.26 4.75
CA MET A 352 8.53 6.00 5.44
C MET A 352 8.26 6.09 6.95
N LEU A 353 7.03 6.40 7.37
CA LEU A 353 6.65 6.44 8.78
C LEU A 353 6.82 5.09 9.48
N PHE A 354 6.50 3.98 8.81
CA PHE A 354 6.72 2.64 9.36
C PHE A 354 8.20 2.26 9.43
N PHE A 355 9.03 2.67 8.48
CA PHE A 355 10.47 2.50 8.58
C PHE A 355 11.03 3.22 9.81
N ILE A 356 10.63 4.48 10.02
CA ILE A 356 11.06 5.26 11.19
C ILE A 356 10.59 4.59 12.49
N ALA A 357 9.31 4.20 12.57
CA ALA A 357 8.79 3.50 13.74
C ALA A 357 9.56 2.20 14.04
N GLY A 358 9.92 1.44 12.99
CA GLY A 358 10.74 0.25 13.13
C GLY A 358 12.14 0.55 13.66
N SER A 359 12.78 1.58 13.12
CA SER A 359 14.12 2.01 13.54
C SER A 359 14.12 2.59 14.96
N VAL A 360 13.05 3.28 15.35
CA VAL A 360 12.83 3.72 16.75
C VAL A 360 12.70 2.50 17.67
N LYS A 361 11.87 1.52 17.30
CA LYS A 361 11.72 0.28 18.09
C LYS A 361 13.04 -0.47 18.28
N HIS A 362 13.88 -0.52 17.23
CA HIS A 362 15.16 -1.20 17.28
C HIS A 362 16.14 -0.54 18.27
N ARG A 363 16.04 0.79 18.46
CA ARG A 363 16.92 1.56 19.34
C ARG A 363 16.39 1.69 20.76
N PHE A 364 15.09 1.94 20.92
CA PHE A 364 14.46 2.17 22.23
C PHE A 364 13.75 0.95 22.79
N HIS A 365 13.62 -0.14 22.03
CA HIS A 365 12.86 -1.36 22.38
C HIS A 365 11.41 -1.09 22.81
N THR A 366 10.90 0.11 22.54
CA THR A 366 9.53 0.53 22.81
C THR A 366 8.99 1.43 21.71
N LEU A 367 7.67 1.46 21.54
CA LEU A 367 6.94 2.39 20.67
C LEU A 367 5.89 3.16 21.47
N GLU A 368 5.88 3.02 22.79
CA GLU A 368 5.00 3.78 23.68
C GLU A 368 5.37 5.26 23.65
N ILE A 369 4.45 6.11 23.16
CA ILE A 369 4.69 7.53 22.90
C ILE A 369 5.05 8.28 24.19
N SER A 370 4.50 7.86 25.35
CA SER A 370 4.81 8.44 26.65
C SER A 370 6.28 8.23 27.10
N ARG A 371 6.93 7.19 26.57
CA ARG A 371 8.32 6.81 26.86
C ARG A 371 9.30 7.29 25.78
N LEU A 372 8.81 7.96 24.73
CA LEU A 372 9.62 8.55 23.68
C LEU A 372 9.69 10.06 23.89
N GLY A 373 10.84 10.65 23.55
CA GLY A 373 11.03 12.11 23.64
C GLY A 373 12.48 12.48 23.32
N GLY A 374 12.73 13.73 22.98
CA GLY A 374 14.08 14.23 22.74
C GLY A 374 14.79 13.63 21.52
N MET A 375 14.05 13.05 20.56
CA MET A 375 14.66 12.41 19.38
C MET A 375 15.53 13.39 18.58
N LEU A 376 15.16 14.67 18.52
CA LEU A 376 15.98 15.71 17.87
C LEU A 376 17.33 15.95 18.57
N ILE A 377 17.47 15.57 19.84
CA ILE A 377 18.73 15.66 20.59
C ILE A 377 19.58 14.43 20.36
N GLN A 378 18.99 13.23 20.50
CA GLN A 378 19.71 11.97 20.44
C GLN A 378 19.95 11.47 19.00
N MET A 379 18.97 11.65 18.13
CA MET A 379 18.97 11.19 16.72
C MET A 379 18.43 12.31 15.81
N PRO A 380 19.17 13.41 15.64
CA PRO A 380 18.67 14.59 14.92
C PRO A 380 18.24 14.29 13.49
N LYS A 381 18.97 13.45 12.76
CA LYS A 381 18.60 13.11 11.38
C LYS A 381 17.26 12.38 11.34
N MET A 382 17.07 11.37 12.19
CA MET A 382 15.81 10.61 12.27
C MET A 382 14.66 11.53 12.72
N GLY A 383 14.90 12.41 13.69
CA GLY A 383 13.91 13.39 14.16
C GLY A 383 13.45 14.35 13.04
N TRP A 384 14.37 14.85 12.22
CA TRP A 384 14.03 15.69 11.07
C TRP A 384 13.27 14.92 9.98
N ILE A 385 13.66 13.67 9.71
CA ILE A 385 12.96 12.81 8.74
C ILE A 385 11.54 12.48 9.23
N LEU A 386 11.35 12.22 10.53
CA LEU A 386 10.02 12.03 11.11
C LEU A 386 9.16 13.29 10.94
N GLY A 387 9.72 14.48 11.19
CA GLY A 387 9.04 15.74 10.94
C GLY A 387 8.63 15.91 9.49
N PHE A 388 9.55 15.65 8.57
CA PHE A 388 9.29 15.70 7.12
C PHE A 388 8.17 14.72 6.71
N ALA A 389 8.24 13.46 7.12
CA ALA A 389 7.23 12.45 6.81
C ALA A 389 5.86 12.79 7.42
N SER A 390 5.84 13.37 8.63
CA SER A 390 4.62 13.86 9.26
C SER A 390 4.00 15.01 8.48
N MET A 391 4.82 15.99 8.02
CA MET A 391 4.34 17.10 7.17
C MET A 391 3.83 16.60 5.82
N ALA A 392 4.47 15.60 5.23
CA ALA A 392 3.99 14.98 4.00
C ALA A 392 2.65 14.26 4.20
N SER A 393 2.49 13.58 5.35
CA SER A 393 1.28 12.83 5.68
C SER A 393 0.08 13.75 5.98
N LEU A 394 0.30 14.92 6.57
CA LEU A 394 -0.80 15.88 6.79
C LEU A 394 -1.23 16.65 5.53
N GLY A 395 -0.63 16.34 4.39
CA GLY A 395 -1.02 16.94 3.11
C GLY A 395 -0.49 18.36 2.88
N LEU A 396 0.74 18.67 3.35
CA LEU A 396 1.35 19.98 3.12
C LEU A 396 1.57 20.23 1.61
N PRO A 397 1.12 21.39 1.04
CA PRO A 397 1.40 21.75 -0.35
C PRO A 397 2.90 21.73 -0.66
N GLY A 398 3.27 21.11 -1.79
CA GLY A 398 4.65 20.88 -2.17
C GLY A 398 5.20 19.50 -1.77
N LEU A 399 4.43 18.69 -1.04
CA LEU A 399 4.71 17.29 -0.75
C LEU A 399 3.62 16.39 -1.35
N ALA A 400 3.96 15.14 -1.64
CA ALA A 400 3.09 14.24 -2.40
C ALA A 400 1.69 14.04 -1.80
N GLY A 401 1.55 14.04 -0.46
CA GLY A 401 0.27 13.82 0.22
C GLY A 401 -0.83 14.81 -0.20
N PHE A 402 -0.47 16.07 -0.45
CA PHE A 402 -1.42 17.10 -0.87
C PHE A 402 -2.21 16.73 -2.12
N TRP A 403 -1.54 16.19 -3.14
CA TRP A 403 -2.16 15.89 -4.44
C TRP A 403 -3.07 14.66 -4.43
N GLY A 404 -2.95 13.81 -3.42
CA GLY A 404 -3.86 12.68 -3.22
C GLY A 404 -5.12 13.06 -2.44
N GLU A 405 -5.05 14.05 -1.53
CA GLU A 405 -6.13 14.36 -0.59
C GLU A 405 -6.95 15.58 -1.01
N PHE A 406 -6.30 16.71 -1.24
CA PHE A 406 -7.00 17.95 -1.59
C PHE A 406 -7.86 17.81 -2.86
N PRO A 407 -7.34 17.27 -3.99
CA PRO A 407 -8.18 17.05 -5.17
C PRO A 407 -9.30 16.01 -4.93
N ALA A 408 -9.07 14.98 -4.10
CA ALA A 408 -10.11 14.01 -3.76
C ALA A 408 -11.27 14.67 -2.97
N ILE A 409 -10.96 15.55 -2.03
CA ILE A 409 -11.95 16.37 -1.31
C ILE A 409 -12.71 17.26 -2.31
N LEU A 410 -11.98 17.98 -3.16
CA LEU A 410 -12.58 18.92 -4.10
C LEU A 410 -13.45 18.23 -5.15
N SER A 411 -13.12 17.01 -5.57
CA SER A 411 -13.92 16.24 -6.54
C SER A 411 -15.35 15.97 -6.06
N ALA A 412 -15.56 15.88 -4.75
CA ALA A 412 -16.88 15.69 -4.16
C ALA A 412 -17.80 16.94 -4.26
N TYR A 413 -17.29 18.09 -4.71
CA TYR A 413 -18.13 19.27 -4.96
C TYR A 413 -19.09 19.06 -6.15
N GLN A 414 -18.59 18.39 -7.20
CA GLN A 414 -19.36 18.06 -8.40
C GLN A 414 -19.15 16.59 -8.77
N PRO A 415 -19.90 15.66 -8.14
CA PRO A 415 -19.83 14.24 -8.47
C PRO A 415 -20.40 13.97 -9.85
N GLY A 416 -19.94 12.89 -10.52
CA GLY A 416 -20.34 12.51 -11.86
C GLY A 416 -21.73 11.86 -11.94
N PHE A 417 -22.21 11.65 -13.17
CA PHE A 417 -23.36 10.81 -13.53
C PHE A 417 -24.66 11.07 -12.76
N GLY A 418 -24.93 12.32 -12.38
CA GLY A 418 -26.16 12.71 -11.68
C GLY A 418 -26.25 12.20 -10.24
N LEU A 419 -25.13 11.91 -9.60
CA LEU A 419 -25.09 11.60 -8.18
C LEU A 419 -25.55 12.79 -7.33
N ASN A 420 -26.04 12.51 -6.11
CA ASN A 420 -26.60 13.53 -5.24
C ASN A 420 -25.53 14.53 -4.76
N GLU A 421 -25.48 15.71 -5.39
CA GLU A 421 -24.49 16.77 -5.09
C GLU A 421 -24.54 17.22 -3.63
N VAL A 422 -25.72 17.31 -3.02
CA VAL A 422 -25.85 17.75 -1.61
C VAL A 422 -25.16 16.77 -0.67
N LEU A 423 -25.38 15.47 -0.88
CA LEU A 423 -24.71 14.42 -0.10
C LEU A 423 -23.18 14.52 -0.24
N PHE A 424 -22.68 14.60 -1.49
CA PHE A 424 -21.24 14.65 -1.73
C PHE A 424 -20.59 15.94 -1.21
N ARG A 425 -21.27 17.10 -1.28
CA ARG A 425 -20.82 18.34 -0.68
C ARG A 425 -20.75 18.26 0.86
N VAL A 426 -21.69 17.55 1.49
CA VAL A 426 -21.63 17.26 2.92
C VAL A 426 -20.41 16.37 3.22
N CYS A 427 -20.20 15.32 2.43
CA CYS A 427 -19.01 14.48 2.55
C CYS A 427 -17.72 15.28 2.35
N MET A 428 -17.68 16.21 1.39
CA MET A 428 -16.54 17.13 1.17
C MET A 428 -16.21 17.94 2.43
N VAL A 429 -17.21 18.54 3.06
CA VAL A 429 -17.02 19.34 4.29
C VAL A 429 -16.50 18.46 5.44
N ILE A 430 -17.07 17.26 5.62
CA ILE A 430 -16.62 16.33 6.67
C ILE A 430 -15.18 15.89 6.39
N ALA A 431 -14.83 15.57 5.14
CA ALA A 431 -13.46 15.21 4.76
C ALA A 431 -12.48 16.37 5.01
N ALA A 432 -12.87 17.62 4.71
CA ALA A 432 -12.05 18.79 5.01
C ALA A 432 -11.80 18.98 6.53
N ILE A 433 -12.77 18.66 7.38
CA ILE A 433 -12.55 18.61 8.84
C ILE A 433 -11.53 17.52 9.19
N GLY A 434 -11.56 16.40 8.47
CA GLY A 434 -10.61 15.30 8.63
C GLY A 434 -9.16 15.74 8.45
N THR A 435 -8.86 16.69 7.54
CA THR A 435 -7.48 17.19 7.34
C THR A 435 -6.98 17.96 8.58
N VAL A 436 -7.85 18.69 9.25
CA VAL A 436 -7.52 19.37 10.52
C VAL A 436 -7.19 18.35 11.61
N LEU A 437 -7.97 17.28 11.69
CA LEU A 437 -7.71 16.20 12.64
C LEU A 437 -6.40 15.45 12.29
N ALA A 438 -6.10 15.29 11.01
CA ALA A 438 -4.83 14.69 10.55
C ALA A 438 -3.63 15.54 11.01
N ALA A 439 -3.70 16.86 10.85
CA ALA A 439 -2.69 17.77 11.37
C ALA A 439 -2.57 17.66 12.90
N ALA A 440 -3.70 17.56 13.61
CA ALA A 440 -3.69 17.46 15.06
C ALA A 440 -2.94 16.22 15.55
N TYR A 441 -3.25 15.01 15.05
CA TYR A 441 -2.59 13.79 15.54
C TYR A 441 -1.13 13.65 15.07
N LEU A 442 -0.78 14.11 13.85
CA LEU A 442 0.60 14.02 13.35
C LEU A 442 1.52 15.02 14.06
N LEU A 443 1.08 16.26 14.26
CA LEU A 443 1.84 17.25 15.00
C LEU A 443 1.96 16.87 16.48
N TRP A 444 0.91 16.29 17.07
CA TRP A 444 0.96 15.76 18.42
C TRP A 444 1.97 14.62 18.55
N LEU A 445 1.96 13.65 17.62
CA LEU A 445 2.95 12.58 17.56
C LEU A 445 4.37 13.14 17.47
N TYR A 446 4.60 14.04 16.51
CA TYR A 446 5.91 14.66 16.30
C TYR A 446 6.38 15.45 17.51
N GLN A 447 5.49 16.25 18.12
CA GLN A 447 5.80 17.01 19.32
C GLN A 447 6.23 16.08 20.48
N ARG A 448 5.52 14.99 20.69
CA ARG A 448 5.78 14.08 21.82
C ARG A 448 7.04 13.27 21.66
N THR A 449 7.38 12.89 20.44
CA THR A 449 8.55 12.00 20.18
C THR A 449 9.81 12.77 19.84
N ALA A 450 9.70 13.89 19.11
CA ALA A 450 10.89 14.61 18.61
C ALA A 450 11.40 15.67 19.58
N PHE A 451 10.52 16.37 20.29
CA PHE A 451 10.88 17.46 21.19
C PHE A 451 11.02 17.00 22.65
N GLY A 452 11.46 17.93 23.50
CA GLY A 452 11.66 17.70 24.93
C GLY A 452 13.04 17.15 25.24
N GLN A 453 13.23 16.72 26.48
CA GLN A 453 14.45 16.03 26.92
C GLN A 453 14.30 14.53 26.73
N PRO A 454 15.37 13.83 26.41
CA PRO A 454 15.37 12.37 26.39
C PRO A 454 14.93 11.83 27.75
N PRO A 455 14.07 10.80 27.80
CA PRO A 455 13.71 10.13 29.04
C PRO A 455 14.93 9.57 29.76
N ALA A 456 14.90 9.58 31.10
CA ALA A 456 16.04 9.16 31.92
C ALA A 456 16.51 7.73 31.62
N GLU A 457 15.60 6.84 31.23
CA GLU A 457 15.90 5.45 30.84
C GLU A 457 16.74 5.33 29.56
N PHE A 458 16.79 6.39 28.72
CA PHE A 458 17.54 6.43 27.46
C PHE A 458 18.57 7.56 27.41
N SER A 459 18.74 8.32 28.50
CA SER A 459 19.76 9.35 28.62
C SER A 459 21.07 8.75 29.19
N GLY A 460 21.77 7.96 28.37
CA GLY A 460 23.05 7.35 28.76
C GLY A 460 24.04 8.38 29.31
N GLY A 461 24.65 8.11 30.46
CA GLY A 461 25.89 8.69 30.96
C GLY A 461 25.84 10.06 31.67
N ALA A 462 24.95 10.97 31.37
CA ALA A 462 24.97 12.33 31.97
C ALA A 462 24.36 12.42 33.38
N ALA A 463 23.54 11.47 33.80
CA ALA A 463 22.89 11.51 35.12
C ALA A 463 23.76 10.85 36.25
N HIS A 464 24.74 10.04 35.92
CA HIS A 464 25.58 9.36 36.92
C HIS A 464 26.74 10.23 37.48
N SER A 465 27.06 11.36 36.88
CA SER A 465 28.20 12.20 37.35
C SER A 465 27.87 13.09 38.54
N LEU A 466 26.62 13.15 39.01
CA LEU A 466 26.25 13.99 40.15
C LEU A 466 25.92 13.23 41.45
N SER A 467 26.00 11.90 41.48
CA SER A 467 25.67 11.12 42.69
C SER A 467 26.63 9.99 43.07
N ALA A 468 27.78 9.87 42.43
CA ALA A 468 28.74 8.81 42.75
C ALA A 468 29.96 9.33 43.55
N GLY A 469 29.84 9.34 44.87
CA GLY A 469 30.96 9.14 45.75
C GLY A 469 31.22 7.66 45.89
N ALA A 470 32.46 7.25 45.56
CA ALA A 470 33.19 6.05 45.96
C ALA A 470 32.56 4.64 45.78
N GLY A 471 33.16 3.84 44.90
CA GLY A 471 32.99 2.39 44.83
C GLY A 471 33.42 1.81 43.48
N GLU A 472 34.69 1.41 43.39
CA GLU A 472 35.26 0.69 42.25
C GLU A 472 34.56 -0.64 42.01
N HIS A 473 34.02 -0.83 40.80
CA HIS A 473 34.11 -2.10 40.06
C HIS A 473 33.99 -1.77 38.57
N ALA A 474 35.09 -1.95 37.84
CA ALA A 474 35.15 -1.93 36.38
C ALA A 474 34.36 -3.13 35.83
N GLY A 475 33.18 -2.88 35.30
CA GLY A 475 32.43 -3.77 34.42
C GLY A 475 32.19 -3.01 33.13
N ASP A 476 32.38 -3.64 31.98
CA ASP A 476 32.32 -3.11 30.63
C ASP A 476 31.16 -2.11 30.45
N ASP A 477 31.45 -0.83 30.60
CA ASP A 477 30.57 0.28 30.21
C ASP A 477 30.56 0.37 28.68
N HIS A 478 29.65 -0.34 28.07
CA HIS A 478 29.13 0.06 26.75
C HIS A 478 28.33 1.34 26.95
N ASP A 479 29.03 2.47 26.96
CA ASP A 479 28.47 3.81 26.73
C ASP A 479 27.97 3.83 25.27
N SER A 480 26.83 3.17 25.00
CA SER A 480 26.26 3.10 23.66
C SER A 480 25.50 4.40 23.40
N ASP A 481 26.21 5.39 22.84
CA ASP A 481 25.54 6.49 22.14
C ASP A 481 24.51 5.88 21.19
N ILE A 482 23.24 6.31 21.32
CA ILE A 482 22.17 5.84 20.44
C ILE A 482 22.52 6.25 19.01
N GLU A 483 22.80 5.26 18.17
CA GLU A 483 23.18 5.49 16.77
C GLU A 483 22.04 6.16 15.99
N ASP A 484 22.31 7.28 15.31
CA ASP A 484 21.34 7.95 14.42
C ASP A 484 21.08 7.09 13.16
N VAL A 485 20.73 7.63 12.05
CA VAL A 485 20.38 6.91 10.82
C VAL A 485 21.59 6.15 10.25
N ARG A 486 21.47 4.83 10.12
CA ARG A 486 22.49 3.92 9.55
C ARG A 486 22.60 4.05 8.04
N PRO A 487 23.72 3.65 7.43
CA PRO A 487 23.88 3.67 5.97
C PRO A 487 22.81 2.88 5.21
N THR A 488 22.43 1.71 5.67
CA THR A 488 21.38 0.87 5.06
C THR A 488 19.99 1.51 5.18
N GLU A 489 19.70 2.19 6.28
CA GLU A 489 18.49 2.99 6.43
C GLU A 489 18.49 4.16 5.44
N TRP A 490 19.60 4.89 5.29
CA TRP A 490 19.73 5.93 4.28
C TRP A 490 19.50 5.40 2.87
N MET A 491 20.08 4.26 2.52
CA MET A 491 19.90 3.65 1.19
C MET A 491 18.43 3.29 0.94
N ALA A 492 17.73 2.78 1.95
CA ALA A 492 16.31 2.42 1.84
C ALA A 492 15.38 3.64 1.84
N TRP A 493 15.67 4.68 2.62
CA TRP A 493 14.77 5.82 2.85
C TRP A 493 14.91 6.94 1.83
N THR A 494 16.13 7.20 1.33
CA THR A 494 16.40 8.31 0.39
C THR A 494 15.49 8.29 -0.84
N PRO A 495 15.24 7.14 -1.51
CA PRO A 495 14.33 7.12 -2.65
C PRO A 495 12.89 7.53 -2.29
N PHE A 496 12.40 7.15 -1.10
CA PHE A 496 11.09 7.58 -0.62
C PHE A 496 11.05 9.10 -0.40
N LEU A 497 12.07 9.65 0.27
CA LEU A 497 12.16 11.09 0.55
C LEU A 497 12.21 11.91 -0.75
N ILE A 498 13.02 11.47 -1.71
CA ILE A 498 13.11 12.11 -3.04
C ILE A 498 11.77 12.04 -3.77
N ALA A 499 11.14 10.87 -3.82
CA ALA A 499 9.87 10.69 -4.51
C ALA A 499 8.74 11.54 -3.89
N ILE A 500 8.67 11.66 -2.56
CA ILE A 500 7.70 12.51 -1.85
C ILE A 500 7.86 13.97 -2.27
N VAL A 501 9.09 14.47 -2.39
CA VAL A 501 9.36 15.86 -2.83
C VAL A 501 9.08 16.03 -4.32
N VAL A 502 9.60 15.13 -5.15
CA VAL A 502 9.45 15.21 -6.61
C VAL A 502 7.99 15.19 -7.02
N PHE A 503 7.20 14.25 -6.50
CA PHE A 503 5.77 14.18 -6.80
C PHE A 503 4.98 15.32 -6.14
N GLY A 504 5.45 15.86 -5.02
CA GLY A 504 4.85 17.02 -4.37
C GLY A 504 5.04 18.31 -5.16
N VAL A 505 6.25 18.55 -5.68
CA VAL A 505 6.61 19.76 -6.45
C VAL A 505 6.18 19.65 -7.91
N TYR A 506 6.30 18.46 -8.50
CA TYR A 506 5.96 18.24 -9.92
C TYR A 506 5.03 17.02 -10.09
N PRO A 507 3.75 17.12 -9.63
CA PRO A 507 2.78 16.02 -9.68
C PRO A 507 2.44 15.59 -11.11
N GLN A 508 2.70 16.46 -12.10
CA GLN A 508 2.43 16.21 -13.50
C GLN A 508 3.19 14.98 -14.05
N LEU A 509 4.29 14.58 -13.40
CA LEU A 509 4.98 13.33 -13.75
C LEU A 509 4.07 12.11 -13.64
N MET A 510 3.16 12.10 -12.66
CA MET A 510 2.20 11.02 -12.49
C MET A 510 0.91 11.26 -13.25
N PHE A 511 0.35 12.48 -13.15
CA PHE A 511 -0.93 12.78 -13.82
C PHE A 511 -0.86 12.57 -15.33
N LYS A 512 0.22 12.99 -16.01
CA LYS A 512 0.38 12.72 -17.45
C LYS A 512 0.31 11.25 -17.84
N VAL A 513 0.69 10.36 -16.95
CA VAL A 513 0.65 8.92 -17.20
C VAL A 513 -0.75 8.37 -16.94
N MET A 514 -1.41 8.84 -15.88
CA MET A 514 -2.69 8.30 -15.42
C MET A 514 -3.89 8.92 -16.17
N ASP A 515 -3.86 10.23 -16.44
CA ASP A 515 -4.98 10.99 -17.00
C ASP A 515 -5.61 10.34 -18.24
N PRO A 516 -4.87 9.95 -19.30
CA PRO A 516 -5.49 9.40 -20.50
C PRO A 516 -6.25 8.09 -20.22
N ALA A 517 -5.68 7.21 -19.40
CA ALA A 517 -6.31 5.94 -19.06
C ALA A 517 -7.56 6.14 -18.17
N VAL A 518 -7.52 7.08 -17.23
CA VAL A 518 -8.67 7.44 -16.39
C VAL A 518 -9.77 8.11 -17.22
N THR A 519 -9.43 9.02 -18.12
CA THR A 519 -10.37 9.66 -19.04
C THR A 519 -11.10 8.61 -19.88
N GLN A 520 -10.36 7.69 -20.51
CA GLN A 520 -10.96 6.60 -21.29
C GLN A 520 -11.91 5.73 -20.45
N MET A 521 -11.51 5.41 -19.21
CA MET A 521 -12.35 4.62 -18.30
C MET A 521 -13.65 5.36 -17.95
N VAL A 522 -13.59 6.67 -17.62
CA VAL A 522 -14.76 7.47 -17.26
C VAL A 522 -15.66 7.72 -18.48
N GLU A 523 -15.09 7.92 -19.67
CA GLU A 523 -15.88 8.00 -20.91
C GLU A 523 -16.63 6.69 -21.21
N THR A 524 -15.96 5.55 -21.00
CA THR A 524 -16.60 4.22 -21.17
C THR A 524 -17.73 4.04 -20.16
N LEU A 525 -17.52 4.45 -18.91
CA LEU A 525 -18.56 4.46 -17.88
C LEU A 525 -19.74 5.36 -18.30
N GLY A 526 -19.46 6.55 -18.85
CA GLY A 526 -20.48 7.48 -19.34
C GLY A 526 -21.33 6.91 -20.46
N LYS A 527 -20.73 6.21 -21.43
CA LYS A 527 -21.45 5.53 -22.51
C LYS A 527 -22.37 4.42 -22.00
N SER A 528 -22.00 3.77 -20.93
CA SER A 528 -22.77 2.67 -20.32
C SER A 528 -23.91 3.16 -19.42
N LEU A 529 -23.80 4.37 -18.85
CA LEU A 529 -24.83 4.96 -17.97
C LEU A 529 -25.83 5.87 -18.70
N GLY A 530 -25.70 6.00 -20.06
CA GLY A 530 -26.66 6.72 -20.90
C GLY A 530 -26.47 8.19 -20.90
#